data_24316c26da39b1c55fc5585dccc66a83
#
_entry.id   24316c26da39b1c55fc5585dccc66a83
#
_cell.length_a   1.000
_cell.length_b   1.000
_cell.length_c   1.000
_cell.angle_alpha   90.00
_cell.angle_beta   90.00
_cell.angle_gamma   90.00
#
_symmetry.space_group_name_H-M   'P 1'
#
loop_
_entity.id
_entity.type
_entity.pdbx_description
1 polymer ?
#
loop_
_entity_poly.entity_id
_entity_poly.type
_entity_poly.pdbx_seq_one_letter_code
_entity_poly.pdbx_strand_id
1 'polypeptide(L)'
;MRVKTAAKINLTLDVTGKLPNGYHTIESVFQTVGLYDEISVELIEKGIDLSCEIPKQFAASDPIPCDERNIAYKAAKLFFEENDMECGCRIHIKKEIPSQAGMGGGSTDAAAVLYCLGKLTGKKVSKPEKLGADVPFFLTGGTAFVEGIGEKITQIADYSGEILVIAKGEGGVSTAQAYGKIDSLIAPKHPETQKLVKTIESSPSTAFSYFGNIFEQAVELAEVDEIKAIMLKNGSLSAVMTGSGSAVFGLFNSEQQAEICSTKLRNNGYFSCVCETVSESFIILEE
;
A
#
# COMPACT_ATOMS: atom_id res chain seq x y z
N MET A 1 12.93 16.01 -11.08
CA MET A 1 11.57 15.49 -11.27
C MET A 1 10.91 15.28 -9.93
N ARG A 2 9.63 15.68 -9.77
CA ARG A 2 8.89 15.52 -8.51
C ARG A 2 7.52 14.89 -8.78
N VAL A 3 7.16 13.87 -8.01
CA VAL A 3 5.90 13.14 -8.16
C VAL A 3 5.24 12.90 -6.80
N LYS A 4 3.90 12.79 -6.80
CA LYS A 4 3.18 12.10 -5.73
C LYS A 4 3.08 10.63 -6.07
N THR A 5 3.21 9.76 -5.08
CA THR A 5 3.09 8.31 -5.24
C THR A 5 2.03 7.75 -4.30
N ALA A 6 1.06 7.03 -4.86
CA ALA A 6 -0.13 6.56 -4.17
C ALA A 6 0.16 5.40 -3.21
N ALA A 7 -0.56 5.31 -2.12
CA ALA A 7 -0.67 4.10 -1.32
C ALA A 7 -1.52 3.03 -2.05
N LYS A 8 -1.55 1.81 -1.50
CA LYS A 8 -2.50 0.76 -1.90
C LYS A 8 -3.28 0.23 -0.71
N ILE A 9 -4.41 -0.35 -1.00
CA ILE A 9 -5.14 -1.24 -0.08
C ILE A 9 -5.33 -2.61 -0.73
N ASN A 10 -5.68 -3.60 0.10
CA ASN A 10 -6.15 -4.90 -0.35
C ASN A 10 -7.67 -4.95 -0.19
N LEU A 11 -8.42 -4.93 -1.28
CA LEU A 11 -9.88 -5.12 -1.23
C LEU A 11 -10.22 -6.54 -0.76
N THR A 12 -9.43 -7.53 -1.21
CA THR A 12 -9.33 -8.86 -0.60
C THR A 12 -7.88 -9.20 -0.37
N LEU A 13 -7.61 -10.02 0.65
CA LEU A 13 -6.31 -10.66 0.84
C LEU A 13 -6.50 -12.04 1.45
N ASP A 14 -6.12 -13.04 0.69
CA ASP A 14 -6.12 -14.45 1.10
C ASP A 14 -4.71 -15.03 1.08
N VAL A 15 -4.47 -16.01 1.95
CA VAL A 15 -3.25 -16.84 1.96
C VAL A 15 -3.66 -18.23 1.50
N THR A 16 -3.21 -18.62 0.31
CA THR A 16 -3.66 -19.82 -0.39
C THR A 16 -2.75 -21.02 -0.20
N GLY A 17 -1.56 -20.80 0.34
CA GLY A 17 -0.60 -21.89 0.59
C GLY A 17 0.76 -21.41 1.07
N LYS A 18 1.66 -22.37 1.25
CA LYS A 18 3.06 -22.13 1.67
C LYS A 18 4.01 -22.88 0.77
N LEU A 19 5.03 -22.19 0.27
CA LEU A 19 6.07 -22.74 -0.58
C LEU A 19 7.17 -23.44 0.25
N PRO A 20 7.95 -24.36 -0.34
CA PRO A 20 9.04 -25.04 0.35
C PRO A 20 10.14 -24.11 0.88
N ASN A 21 10.28 -22.90 0.30
CA ASN A 21 11.22 -21.88 0.75
C ASN A 21 10.68 -21.03 1.92
N GLY A 22 9.49 -21.35 2.44
CA GLY A 22 8.86 -20.68 3.57
C GLY A 22 7.99 -19.48 3.22
N TYR A 23 8.00 -19.00 1.97
CA TYR A 23 7.08 -17.93 1.53
C TYR A 23 5.65 -18.46 1.39
N HIS A 24 4.67 -17.57 1.65
CA HIS A 24 3.27 -17.89 1.46
C HIS A 24 2.79 -17.42 0.08
N THR A 25 1.92 -18.19 -0.52
CA THR A 25 1.19 -17.76 -1.72
C THR A 25 -0.07 -17.04 -1.30
N ILE A 26 -0.42 -16.00 -2.06
CA ILE A 26 -1.60 -15.17 -1.82
C ILE A 26 -2.49 -15.09 -3.05
N GLU A 27 -3.76 -14.80 -2.82
CA GLU A 27 -4.68 -14.22 -3.80
C GLU A 27 -5.24 -12.93 -3.23
N SER A 28 -5.18 -11.84 -3.98
CA SER A 28 -5.60 -10.52 -3.51
C SER A 28 -6.11 -9.66 -4.65
N VAL A 29 -6.95 -8.68 -4.34
CA VAL A 29 -7.21 -7.54 -5.22
C VAL A 29 -6.56 -6.32 -4.61
N PHE A 30 -5.53 -5.79 -5.27
CA PHE A 30 -4.87 -4.55 -4.92
C PHE A 30 -5.58 -3.37 -5.58
N GLN A 31 -5.66 -2.27 -4.85
CA GLN A 31 -6.23 -1.02 -5.32
C GLN A 31 -5.39 0.17 -4.87
N THR A 32 -4.95 1.03 -5.80
CA THR A 32 -4.32 2.30 -5.45
C THR A 32 -5.33 3.28 -4.85
N VAL A 33 -4.90 4.07 -3.86
CA VAL A 33 -5.76 5.02 -3.14
C VAL A 33 -5.10 6.39 -3.05
N GLY A 34 -5.91 7.44 -3.01
CA GLY A 34 -5.51 8.85 -3.03
C GLY A 34 -4.88 9.37 -1.73
N LEU A 35 -4.06 8.54 -1.07
CA LEU A 35 -3.15 8.93 -0.01
C LEU A 35 -1.72 8.79 -0.54
N TYR A 36 -0.95 9.88 -0.54
CA TYR A 36 0.28 9.97 -1.31
C TYR A 36 1.48 10.37 -0.46
N ASP A 37 2.63 9.75 -0.72
CA ASP A 37 3.93 10.35 -0.42
C ASP A 37 4.38 11.25 -1.57
N GLU A 38 5.29 12.19 -1.32
CA GLU A 38 5.90 13.02 -2.35
C GLU A 38 7.38 12.68 -2.49
N ILE A 39 7.81 12.40 -3.71
CA ILE A 39 9.17 11.99 -4.03
C ILE A 39 9.78 12.98 -5.01
N SER A 40 10.96 13.51 -4.66
CA SER A 40 11.81 14.28 -5.57
C SER A 40 13.06 13.50 -5.91
N VAL A 41 13.41 13.43 -7.20
CA VAL A 41 14.64 12.81 -7.70
C VAL A 41 15.38 13.78 -8.62
N GLU A 42 16.65 14.00 -8.33
CA GLU A 42 17.57 14.82 -9.12
C GLU A 42 18.82 13.99 -9.44
N LEU A 43 19.27 14.00 -10.70
CA LEU A 43 20.53 13.36 -11.07
C LEU A 43 21.71 14.23 -10.55
N ILE A 44 22.72 13.58 -9.99
CA ILE A 44 23.97 14.19 -9.51
C ILE A 44 25.16 13.43 -10.11
N GLU A 45 26.35 14.00 -9.98
CA GLU A 45 27.56 13.41 -10.59
C GLU A 45 27.85 12.01 -10.06
N LYS A 46 27.69 11.79 -8.74
CA LYS A 46 28.02 10.50 -8.12
C LYS A 46 27.30 10.29 -6.79
N GLY A 47 27.02 9.02 -6.47
CA GLY A 47 26.48 8.60 -5.17
C GLY A 47 24.96 8.69 -5.11
N ILE A 48 24.39 8.29 -3.98
CA ILE A 48 22.97 8.36 -3.70
C ILE A 48 22.80 9.11 -2.37
N ASP A 49 22.20 10.30 -2.44
CA ASP A 49 21.83 11.10 -1.28
C ASP A 49 20.35 10.89 -1.00
N LEU A 50 19.99 10.42 0.20
CA LEU A 50 18.61 10.21 0.61
C LEU A 50 18.28 11.04 1.84
N SER A 51 17.15 11.75 1.78
CA SER A 51 16.58 12.48 2.90
C SER A 51 15.07 12.21 3.03
N CYS A 52 14.56 12.24 4.26
CA CYS A 52 13.15 11.99 4.55
C CYS A 52 12.59 13.08 5.47
N GLU A 53 11.43 13.63 5.08
CA GLU A 53 10.58 14.45 5.94
C GLU A 53 9.42 13.59 6.45
N ILE A 54 9.31 13.43 7.78
CA ILE A 54 8.31 12.59 8.42
C ILE A 54 7.42 13.48 9.29
N PRO A 55 6.08 13.48 9.12
CA PRO A 55 5.16 14.20 9.99
C PRO A 55 5.36 13.81 11.45
N LYS A 56 5.25 14.75 12.36
CA LYS A 56 5.46 14.53 13.82
C LYS A 56 4.60 13.40 14.37
N GLN A 57 3.39 13.23 13.85
CA GLN A 57 2.47 12.16 14.24
C GLN A 57 2.97 10.74 13.92
N PHE A 58 3.94 10.60 13.00
CA PHE A 58 4.55 9.31 12.63
C PHE A 58 5.99 9.16 13.12
N ALA A 59 6.62 10.27 13.52
CA ALA A 59 8.06 10.31 13.83
C ALA A 59 8.45 9.51 15.09
N ALA A 60 7.51 9.26 16.00
CA ALA A 60 7.81 8.60 17.28
C ALA A 60 7.83 7.07 17.19
N SER A 61 7.15 6.47 16.22
CA SER A 61 6.89 5.03 16.18
C SER A 61 7.86 4.23 15.32
N ASP A 62 8.48 4.83 14.28
CA ASP A 62 9.38 4.08 13.39
C ASP A 62 10.27 5.05 12.57
N PRO A 63 11.54 5.21 12.94
CA PRO A 63 12.46 6.04 12.18
C PRO A 63 12.72 5.41 10.80
N ILE A 64 12.33 6.10 9.74
CA ILE A 64 12.62 5.69 8.36
C ILE A 64 14.11 5.91 8.10
N PRO A 65 14.89 4.86 7.79
CA PRO A 65 16.31 5.02 7.53
C PRO A 65 16.55 5.87 6.26
N CYS A 66 17.49 6.80 6.32
CA CYS A 66 17.91 7.60 5.17
C CYS A 66 19.29 7.13 4.65
N ASP A 67 19.46 5.81 4.55
CA ASP A 67 20.68 5.15 4.11
C ASP A 67 20.36 3.90 3.25
N GLU A 68 21.35 3.06 2.99
CA GLU A 68 21.23 1.85 2.18
C GLU A 68 20.21 0.81 2.67
N ARG A 69 19.70 0.94 3.89
CA ARG A 69 18.62 0.10 4.42
C ARG A 69 17.26 0.46 3.82
N ASN A 70 17.11 1.70 3.36
CA ASN A 70 15.87 2.18 2.75
C ASN A 70 15.67 1.56 1.35
N ILE A 71 14.45 1.11 1.08
CA ILE A 71 14.11 0.48 -0.20
C ILE A 71 14.18 1.47 -1.39
N ALA A 72 13.92 2.77 -1.17
CA ALA A 72 14.08 3.81 -2.18
C ALA A 72 15.56 4.01 -2.58
N TYR A 73 16.48 3.95 -1.60
CA TYR A 73 17.91 3.92 -1.87
C TYR A 73 18.33 2.69 -2.69
N LYS A 74 17.81 1.50 -2.29
CA LYS A 74 18.07 0.25 -3.03
C LYS A 74 17.51 0.30 -4.45
N ALA A 75 16.39 0.98 -4.67
CA ALA A 75 15.81 1.16 -5.99
C ALA A 75 16.72 1.97 -6.92
N ALA A 76 17.27 3.09 -6.43
CA ALA A 76 18.23 3.89 -7.19
C ALA A 76 19.52 3.10 -7.48
N LYS A 77 20.04 2.39 -6.47
CA LYS A 77 21.23 1.55 -6.63
C LYS A 77 21.03 0.47 -7.70
N LEU A 78 19.92 -0.28 -7.62
CA LEU A 78 19.56 -1.30 -8.60
C LEU A 78 19.42 -0.70 -10.01
N PHE A 79 18.81 0.49 -10.11
CA PHE A 79 18.62 1.17 -11.39
C PHE A 79 19.95 1.51 -12.05
N PHE A 80 20.91 2.08 -11.30
CA PHE A 80 22.23 2.43 -11.82
C PHE A 80 23.06 1.20 -12.17
N GLU A 81 23.03 0.14 -11.32
CA GLU A 81 23.74 -1.11 -11.57
C GLU A 81 23.22 -1.84 -12.83
N GLU A 82 21.88 -1.98 -13.02
CA GLU A 82 21.32 -2.68 -14.17
C GLU A 82 21.51 -1.90 -15.49
N ASN A 83 21.79 -0.61 -15.42
CA ASN A 83 21.94 0.25 -16.59
C ASN A 83 23.39 0.73 -16.85
N ASP A 84 24.37 0.22 -16.11
CA ASP A 84 25.80 0.59 -16.20
C ASP A 84 26.02 2.11 -16.17
N MET A 85 25.39 2.80 -15.22
CA MET A 85 25.46 4.25 -15.09
C MET A 85 26.42 4.65 -13.97
N GLU A 86 27.36 5.56 -14.26
CA GLU A 86 28.35 6.08 -13.30
C GLU A 86 27.85 7.30 -12.52
N CYS A 87 26.69 7.88 -12.89
CA CYS A 87 26.09 9.00 -12.16
C CYS A 87 25.41 8.54 -10.85
N GLY A 88 24.91 9.52 -10.10
CA GLY A 88 24.12 9.28 -8.89
C GLY A 88 22.81 10.05 -8.90
N CYS A 89 22.10 10.03 -7.77
CA CYS A 89 20.90 10.83 -7.58
C CYS A 89 20.76 11.35 -6.15
N ARG A 90 20.06 12.47 -6.02
CA ARG A 90 19.51 12.95 -4.76
C ARG A 90 18.04 12.61 -4.70
N ILE A 91 17.61 11.99 -3.60
CA ILE A 91 16.24 11.59 -3.35
C ILE A 91 15.75 12.33 -2.10
N HIS A 92 14.58 12.95 -2.20
CA HIS A 92 13.90 13.50 -1.04
C HIS A 92 12.50 12.88 -0.96
N ILE A 93 12.15 12.32 0.21
CA ILE A 93 10.87 11.69 0.48
C ILE A 93 10.12 12.50 1.53
N LYS A 94 8.93 13.01 1.18
CA LYS A 94 7.99 13.57 2.14
C LYS A 94 6.89 12.55 2.41
N LYS A 95 6.87 11.99 3.63
CA LYS A 95 5.96 10.93 4.03
C LYS A 95 4.62 11.48 4.49
N GLU A 96 3.55 10.90 3.96
CA GLU A 96 2.16 11.09 4.40
C GLU A 96 1.47 9.73 4.58
N ILE A 97 1.99 8.66 3.95
CA ILE A 97 1.51 7.29 4.12
C ILE A 97 2.08 6.73 5.43
N PRO A 98 1.23 6.30 6.39
CA PRO A 98 1.70 5.75 7.65
C PRO A 98 2.58 4.51 7.47
N SER A 99 3.67 4.43 8.25
CA SER A 99 4.53 3.25 8.28
C SER A 99 3.83 2.06 8.93
N GLN A 100 4.25 0.83 8.59
CA GLN A 100 3.72 -0.43 9.16
C GLN A 100 2.19 -0.51 9.13
N ALA A 101 1.59 0.00 8.04
CA ALA A 101 0.14 0.12 7.86
C ALA A 101 -0.46 -0.93 6.90
N GLY A 102 0.36 -1.78 6.28
CA GLY A 102 -0.11 -2.70 5.23
C GLY A 102 -0.45 -2.01 3.90
N MET A 103 -0.04 -0.75 3.71
CA MET A 103 -0.41 0.12 2.59
C MET A 103 0.70 0.27 1.53
N GLY A 104 1.81 -0.43 1.65
CA GLY A 104 2.88 -0.44 0.66
C GLY A 104 3.73 0.84 0.58
N GLY A 105 3.76 1.69 1.63
CA GLY A 105 4.42 2.99 1.59
C GLY A 105 5.89 2.95 1.15
N GLY A 106 6.70 2.02 1.66
CA GLY A 106 8.10 1.88 1.19
C GLY A 106 8.20 1.39 -0.25
N SER A 107 7.31 0.46 -0.66
CA SER A 107 7.31 -0.08 -2.02
C SER A 107 6.88 0.96 -3.06
N THR A 108 5.94 1.84 -2.71
CA THR A 108 5.55 2.94 -3.58
C THR A 108 6.65 4.00 -3.70
N ASP A 109 7.39 4.30 -2.62
CA ASP A 109 8.56 5.18 -2.66
C ASP A 109 9.63 4.62 -3.62
N ALA A 110 9.93 3.33 -3.51
CA ALA A 110 10.89 2.66 -4.41
C ALA A 110 10.42 2.69 -5.88
N ALA A 111 9.14 2.41 -6.12
CA ALA A 111 8.56 2.48 -7.47
C ALA A 111 8.63 3.90 -8.05
N ALA A 112 8.36 4.93 -7.23
CA ALA A 112 8.46 6.33 -7.64
C ALA A 112 9.91 6.72 -8.01
N VAL A 113 10.92 6.25 -7.26
CA VAL A 113 12.32 6.45 -7.61
C VAL A 113 12.64 5.81 -8.96
N LEU A 114 12.23 4.55 -9.19
CA LEU A 114 12.41 3.88 -10.48
C LEU A 114 11.70 4.61 -11.62
N TYR A 115 10.48 5.09 -11.38
CA TYR A 115 9.70 5.86 -12.34
C TYR A 115 10.40 7.18 -12.71
N CYS A 116 10.83 7.96 -11.71
CA CYS A 116 11.54 9.22 -11.92
C CYS A 116 12.86 9.02 -12.68
N LEU A 117 13.70 8.08 -12.25
CA LEU A 117 14.95 7.76 -12.93
C LEU A 117 14.69 7.27 -14.37
N GLY A 118 13.65 6.48 -14.56
CA GLY A 118 13.21 6.05 -15.90
C GLY A 118 12.85 7.21 -16.80
N LYS A 119 12.11 8.19 -16.31
CA LYS A 119 11.74 9.40 -17.04
C LYS A 119 12.94 10.28 -17.35
N LEU A 120 13.83 10.49 -16.38
CA LEU A 120 15.03 11.34 -16.53
C LEU A 120 16.09 10.75 -17.48
N THR A 121 16.14 9.42 -17.61
CA THR A 121 17.23 8.75 -18.36
C THR A 121 16.77 7.96 -19.57
N GLY A 122 15.48 7.71 -19.73
CA GLY A 122 14.92 6.84 -20.77
C GLY A 122 15.18 5.34 -20.56
N LYS A 123 15.73 4.94 -19.40
CA LYS A 123 16.09 3.55 -19.07
C LYS A 123 15.06 2.91 -18.13
N LYS A 124 15.16 1.59 -17.91
CA LYS A 124 14.25 0.84 -17.04
C LYS A 124 15.01 -0.24 -16.25
N VAL A 125 14.41 -0.70 -15.16
CA VAL A 125 14.84 -1.90 -14.40
C VAL A 125 14.07 -3.11 -14.91
N SER A 126 14.75 -4.24 -15.04
CA SER A 126 14.17 -5.48 -15.60
C SER A 126 13.38 -6.29 -14.58
N LYS A 127 13.76 -6.23 -13.29
CA LYS A 127 13.22 -7.04 -12.20
C LYS A 127 12.95 -6.22 -10.95
N PRO A 128 11.94 -5.32 -10.98
CA PRO A 128 11.59 -4.48 -9.83
C PRO A 128 11.12 -5.29 -8.61
N GLU A 129 10.63 -6.53 -8.79
CA GLU A 129 10.23 -7.44 -7.73
C GLU A 129 11.39 -7.83 -6.78
N LYS A 130 12.64 -7.67 -7.19
CA LYS A 130 13.81 -7.83 -6.31
C LYS A 130 13.85 -6.85 -5.14
N LEU A 131 13.20 -5.70 -5.29
CA LEU A 131 13.10 -4.67 -4.26
C LEU A 131 11.99 -4.98 -3.25
N GLY A 132 10.94 -5.67 -3.69
CA GLY A 132 9.79 -6.05 -2.91
C GLY A 132 8.63 -6.47 -3.81
N ALA A 133 7.81 -7.41 -3.34
CA ALA A 133 6.72 -8.00 -4.12
C ALA A 133 5.69 -6.96 -4.61
N ASP A 134 5.45 -5.90 -3.82
CA ASP A 134 4.48 -4.86 -4.17
C ASP A 134 5.03 -3.79 -5.15
N VAL A 135 6.37 -3.70 -5.37
CA VAL A 135 6.97 -2.66 -6.23
C VAL A 135 6.46 -2.72 -7.66
N PRO A 136 6.34 -3.90 -8.31
CA PRO A 136 5.79 -3.99 -9.66
C PRO A 136 4.37 -3.46 -9.78
N PHE A 137 3.51 -3.67 -8.77
CA PHE A 137 2.15 -3.14 -8.75
C PHE A 137 2.15 -1.61 -8.83
N PHE A 138 2.99 -0.94 -8.05
CA PHE A 138 3.04 0.52 -8.06
C PHE A 138 3.58 1.12 -9.37
N LEU A 139 4.30 0.36 -10.18
CA LEU A 139 4.71 0.83 -11.51
C LEU A 139 3.55 0.84 -12.52
N THR A 140 2.47 0.14 -12.24
CA THR A 140 1.23 0.11 -13.04
C THR A 140 0.08 0.85 -12.37
N GLY A 141 -0.14 0.62 -11.09
CA GLY A 141 -1.25 1.20 -10.34
C GLY A 141 -2.63 0.61 -10.66
N GLY A 142 -3.68 1.32 -10.24
CA GLY A 142 -5.07 0.99 -10.51
C GLY A 142 -5.60 -0.18 -9.69
N THR A 143 -6.39 -1.03 -10.34
CA THR A 143 -7.01 -2.22 -9.75
C THR A 143 -6.40 -3.48 -10.36
N ALA A 144 -5.83 -4.35 -9.54
CA ALA A 144 -5.17 -5.55 -10.03
C ALA A 144 -5.48 -6.79 -9.20
N PHE A 145 -5.67 -7.91 -9.85
CA PHE A 145 -5.64 -9.24 -9.25
C PHE A 145 -4.17 -9.66 -9.08
N VAL A 146 -3.80 -10.06 -7.88
CA VAL A 146 -2.42 -10.36 -7.48
C VAL A 146 -2.32 -11.76 -6.92
N GLU A 147 -1.36 -12.52 -7.43
CA GLU A 147 -1.12 -13.92 -7.08
C GLU A 147 0.36 -14.19 -6.80
N GLY A 148 0.67 -15.46 -6.51
CA GLY A 148 2.02 -15.90 -6.19
C GLY A 148 2.42 -15.45 -4.80
N ILE A 149 3.62 -14.90 -4.63
CA ILE A 149 4.07 -14.24 -3.39
C ILE A 149 3.78 -12.72 -3.42
N GLY A 150 2.98 -12.25 -4.40
CA GLY A 150 2.63 -10.85 -4.67
C GLY A 150 3.22 -10.30 -5.98
N GLU A 151 3.95 -11.11 -6.74
CA GLU A 151 4.66 -10.71 -7.95
C GLU A 151 3.87 -10.90 -9.26
N LYS A 152 2.83 -11.76 -9.24
CA LYS A 152 1.99 -11.99 -10.42
C LYS A 152 0.82 -11.02 -10.41
N ILE A 153 0.87 -10.04 -11.29
CA ILE A 153 -0.08 -8.92 -11.33
C ILE A 153 -0.85 -9.00 -12.65
N THR A 154 -2.17 -9.08 -12.54
CA THR A 154 -3.10 -9.03 -13.67
C THR A 154 -4.02 -7.83 -13.48
N GLN A 155 -3.93 -6.84 -14.38
CA GLN A 155 -4.86 -5.71 -14.37
C GLN A 155 -6.29 -6.21 -14.62
N ILE A 156 -7.24 -5.71 -13.84
CA ILE A 156 -8.67 -6.04 -13.96
C ILE A 156 -9.47 -4.75 -14.24
N ALA A 157 -10.80 -4.86 -14.27
CA ALA A 157 -11.66 -3.69 -14.46
C ALA A 157 -11.38 -2.63 -13.39
N ASP A 158 -11.41 -1.36 -13.79
CA ASP A 158 -11.13 -0.21 -12.93
C ASP A 158 -12.17 -0.09 -11.81
N TYR A 159 -11.67 0.15 -10.59
CA TYR A 159 -12.47 0.37 -9.38
C TYR A 159 -12.09 1.71 -8.74
N SER A 160 -11.85 2.74 -9.54
CA SER A 160 -11.52 4.11 -9.11
C SER A 160 -12.76 4.96 -8.85
N GLY A 161 -12.61 6.02 -8.04
CA GLY A 161 -13.67 6.97 -7.69
C GLY A 161 -14.52 6.58 -6.48
N GLU A 162 -14.17 5.50 -5.79
CA GLU A 162 -14.86 5.06 -4.57
C GLU A 162 -14.35 5.83 -3.34
N ILE A 163 -15.25 6.37 -2.52
CA ILE A 163 -14.93 7.20 -1.36
C ILE A 163 -14.55 6.31 -0.17
N LEU A 164 -13.35 6.54 0.37
CA LEU A 164 -12.80 5.79 1.48
C LEU A 164 -12.48 6.66 2.69
N VAL A 165 -12.60 6.06 3.87
CA VAL A 165 -11.89 6.51 5.07
C VAL A 165 -10.80 5.50 5.37
N ILE A 166 -9.57 5.97 5.50
CA ILE A 166 -8.45 5.17 5.98
C ILE A 166 -8.13 5.61 7.40
N ALA A 167 -7.92 4.65 8.30
CA ALA A 167 -7.52 4.94 9.67
C ALA A 167 -6.48 3.93 10.18
N LYS A 168 -5.65 4.40 11.12
CA LYS A 168 -4.62 3.59 11.77
C LYS A 168 -4.40 4.06 13.20
N GLY A 169 -4.25 3.10 14.12
CA GLY A 169 -3.78 3.35 15.47
C GLY A 169 -2.26 3.41 15.57
N GLU A 170 -1.74 3.42 16.78
CA GLU A 170 -0.28 3.45 17.02
C GLU A 170 0.37 2.09 16.77
N GLY A 171 -0.37 1.00 16.95
CA GLY A 171 0.12 -0.37 16.79
C GLY A 171 0.56 -0.68 15.36
N GLY A 172 1.57 -1.53 15.24
CA GLY A 172 2.05 -2.10 14.00
C GLY A 172 2.13 -3.61 14.09
N VAL A 173 2.01 -4.28 12.97
CA VAL A 173 2.17 -5.73 12.87
C VAL A 173 3.38 -6.06 12.02
N SER A 174 4.28 -6.87 12.57
CA SER A 174 5.34 -7.45 11.75
C SER A 174 4.71 -8.44 10.77
N THR A 175 4.92 -8.21 9.47
CA THR A 175 4.42 -9.07 8.40
C THR A 175 4.84 -10.54 8.62
N ALA A 176 6.08 -10.78 9.02
CA ALA A 176 6.57 -12.13 9.31
C ALA A 176 5.81 -12.80 10.46
N GLN A 177 5.51 -12.06 11.53
CA GLN A 177 4.71 -12.57 12.65
C GLN A 177 3.27 -12.84 12.25
N ALA A 178 2.66 -11.97 11.42
CA ALA A 178 1.30 -12.16 10.92
C ALA A 178 1.18 -13.46 10.10
N TYR A 179 2.10 -13.72 9.18
CA TYR A 179 2.14 -14.99 8.44
C TYR A 179 2.35 -16.21 9.34
N GLY A 180 3.20 -16.10 10.36
CA GLY A 180 3.37 -17.19 11.34
C GLY A 180 2.09 -17.53 12.11
N LYS A 181 1.25 -16.51 12.40
CA LYS A 181 -0.06 -16.72 13.04
C LYS A 181 -1.08 -17.36 12.08
N ILE A 182 -1.05 -17.01 10.78
CA ILE A 182 -1.88 -17.66 9.75
C ILE A 182 -1.64 -19.18 9.73
N ASP A 183 -0.39 -19.61 9.83
CA ASP A 183 -0.03 -21.04 9.84
C ASP A 183 -0.66 -21.81 11.01
N SER A 184 -1.09 -21.10 12.06
CA SER A 184 -1.70 -21.68 13.27
C SER A 184 -3.23 -21.69 13.25
N LEU A 185 -3.86 -21.10 12.24
CA LEU A 185 -5.32 -21.06 12.15
C LEU A 185 -5.91 -22.44 11.85
N ILE A 186 -6.97 -22.78 12.59
CA ILE A 186 -7.73 -24.01 12.35
C ILE A 186 -8.98 -23.66 11.54
N ALA A 187 -9.08 -24.21 10.31
CA ALA A 187 -10.19 -23.98 9.38
C ALA A 187 -10.49 -22.48 9.13
N PRO A 188 -9.55 -21.71 8.63
CA PRO A 188 -9.76 -20.29 8.36
C PRO A 188 -10.86 -20.07 7.33
N LYS A 189 -11.56 -18.95 7.44
CA LYS A 189 -12.51 -18.51 6.40
C LYS A 189 -11.77 -17.73 5.34
N HIS A 190 -11.74 -18.24 4.12
CA HIS A 190 -11.08 -17.61 2.99
C HIS A 190 -11.96 -16.53 2.36
N PRO A 191 -11.43 -15.33 2.05
CA PRO A 191 -12.13 -14.34 1.24
C PRO A 191 -12.47 -14.88 -0.16
N GLU A 192 -13.58 -14.44 -0.72
CA GLU A 192 -14.05 -14.89 -2.05
C GLU A 192 -13.44 -14.01 -3.17
N THR A 193 -12.11 -13.96 -3.28
CA THR A 193 -11.35 -13.06 -4.17
C THR A 193 -11.79 -13.16 -5.62
N GLN A 194 -12.01 -14.36 -6.14
CA GLN A 194 -12.46 -14.58 -7.53
C GLN A 194 -13.89 -14.04 -7.78
N LYS A 195 -14.75 -14.05 -6.75
CA LYS A 195 -16.07 -13.42 -6.86
C LYS A 195 -15.95 -11.90 -6.86
N LEU A 196 -15.05 -11.33 -6.04
CA LEU A 196 -14.79 -9.90 -6.07
C LEU A 196 -14.35 -9.46 -7.46
N VAL A 197 -13.37 -10.11 -8.08
CA VAL A 197 -12.91 -9.80 -9.44
C VAL A 197 -14.07 -9.74 -10.43
N LYS A 198 -14.89 -10.77 -10.48
CA LYS A 198 -16.09 -10.83 -11.36
C LYS A 198 -17.12 -9.74 -11.03
N THR A 199 -17.28 -9.39 -9.76
CA THR A 199 -18.25 -8.39 -9.32
C THR A 199 -17.79 -6.98 -9.67
N ILE A 200 -16.50 -6.68 -9.58
CA ILE A 200 -15.92 -5.40 -10.05
C ILE A 200 -16.24 -5.21 -11.55
N GLU A 201 -16.13 -6.26 -12.36
CA GLU A 201 -16.43 -6.20 -13.80
C GLU A 201 -17.91 -6.02 -14.12
N SER A 202 -18.81 -6.67 -13.37
CA SER A 202 -20.24 -6.77 -13.71
C SER A 202 -21.15 -5.85 -12.91
N SER A 203 -20.80 -5.55 -11.66
CA SER A 203 -21.65 -4.84 -10.70
C SER A 203 -20.81 -4.15 -9.62
N PRO A 204 -19.92 -3.18 -9.98
CA PRO A 204 -18.91 -2.61 -9.08
C PRO A 204 -19.53 -2.02 -7.80
N SER A 205 -20.72 -1.46 -7.86
CA SER A 205 -21.42 -0.88 -6.69
C SER A 205 -21.74 -1.89 -5.56
N THR A 206 -21.66 -3.19 -5.84
CA THR A 206 -21.89 -4.24 -4.84
C THR A 206 -20.60 -5.00 -4.46
N ALA A 207 -19.47 -4.62 -5.01
CA ALA A 207 -18.17 -5.28 -4.81
C ALA A 207 -17.76 -5.33 -3.33
N PHE A 208 -18.15 -4.33 -2.55
CA PHE A 208 -17.83 -4.23 -1.11
C PHE A 208 -18.31 -5.42 -0.27
N SER A 209 -19.31 -6.16 -0.74
CA SER A 209 -19.83 -7.35 -0.05
C SER A 209 -18.84 -8.52 -0.04
N TYR A 210 -17.82 -8.47 -0.89
CA TYR A 210 -16.76 -9.47 -0.97
C TYR A 210 -15.42 -8.99 -0.39
N PHE A 211 -15.36 -7.77 0.17
CA PHE A 211 -14.13 -7.28 0.82
C PHE A 211 -13.80 -8.14 2.04
N GLY A 212 -12.53 -8.49 2.20
CA GLY A 212 -12.13 -9.32 3.32
C GLY A 212 -10.63 -9.60 3.36
N ASN A 213 -10.14 -9.89 4.55
CA ASN A 213 -8.72 -10.12 4.80
C ASN A 213 -8.53 -11.27 5.79
N ILE A 214 -7.86 -12.32 5.35
CA ILE A 214 -7.62 -13.51 6.19
C ILE A 214 -6.81 -13.17 7.45
N PHE A 215 -5.95 -12.14 7.40
CA PHE A 215 -5.15 -11.73 8.56
C PHE A 215 -5.99 -11.20 9.73
N GLU A 216 -7.22 -10.75 9.50
CA GLU A 216 -8.14 -10.36 10.59
C GLU A 216 -8.49 -11.52 11.51
N GLN A 217 -8.32 -12.77 11.06
CA GLN A 217 -8.53 -13.96 11.88
C GLN A 217 -7.29 -14.36 12.70
N ALA A 218 -6.13 -13.79 12.38
CA ALA A 218 -4.84 -14.11 13.00
C ALA A 218 -4.26 -12.95 13.82
N VAL A 219 -4.56 -11.73 13.43
CA VAL A 219 -4.01 -10.51 14.04
C VAL A 219 -5.04 -9.95 15.04
N GLU A 220 -4.74 -10.11 16.31
CA GLU A 220 -5.53 -9.56 17.40
C GLU A 220 -4.99 -8.18 17.78
N LEU A 221 -5.63 -7.12 17.29
CA LEU A 221 -5.36 -5.73 17.65
C LEU A 221 -6.67 -5.04 18.01
N ALA A 222 -6.85 -4.73 19.28
CA ALA A 222 -8.07 -4.08 19.79
C ALA A 222 -8.39 -2.78 19.04
N GLU A 223 -7.37 -2.01 18.64
CA GLU A 223 -7.54 -0.78 17.87
C GLU A 223 -8.12 -1.02 16.46
N VAL A 224 -7.80 -2.15 15.80
CA VAL A 224 -8.39 -2.52 14.51
C VAL A 224 -9.89 -2.77 14.65
N ASP A 225 -10.29 -3.53 15.67
CA ASP A 225 -11.70 -3.81 15.95
C ASP A 225 -12.47 -2.55 16.31
N GLU A 226 -11.87 -1.65 17.12
CA GLU A 226 -12.47 -0.38 17.51
C GLU A 226 -12.64 0.56 16.30
N ILE A 227 -11.62 0.71 15.44
CA ILE A 227 -11.69 1.49 14.21
C ILE A 227 -12.80 0.96 13.31
N LYS A 228 -12.87 -0.36 13.08
CA LYS A 228 -13.92 -1.00 12.28
C LYS A 228 -15.32 -0.72 12.86
N ALA A 229 -15.48 -0.85 14.18
CA ALA A 229 -16.75 -0.56 14.85
C ALA A 229 -17.17 0.91 14.69
N ILE A 230 -16.23 1.86 14.81
CA ILE A 230 -16.49 3.28 14.58
C ILE A 230 -16.91 3.52 13.13
N MET A 231 -16.21 2.96 12.13
CA MET A 231 -16.55 3.11 10.72
C MET A 231 -17.95 2.58 10.41
N LEU A 232 -18.26 1.35 10.81
CA LEU A 232 -19.58 0.73 10.57
C LEU A 232 -20.71 1.51 11.24
N LYS A 233 -20.51 1.95 12.50
CA LYS A 233 -21.50 2.78 13.23
C LYS A 233 -21.76 4.12 12.56
N ASN A 234 -20.82 4.63 11.75
CA ASN A 234 -20.91 5.90 11.06
C ASN A 234 -21.23 5.78 9.56
N GLY A 235 -21.77 4.64 9.13
CA GLY A 235 -22.35 4.47 7.80
C GLY A 235 -21.39 3.92 6.75
N SER A 236 -20.24 3.36 7.15
CA SER A 236 -19.41 2.60 6.23
C SER A 236 -20.15 1.36 5.73
N LEU A 237 -20.09 1.09 4.42
CA LEU A 237 -20.66 -0.10 3.79
C LEU A 237 -19.86 -1.37 4.15
N SER A 238 -18.56 -1.20 4.33
CA SER A 238 -17.63 -2.23 4.80
C SER A 238 -16.47 -1.57 5.54
N ALA A 239 -15.80 -2.31 6.43
CA ALA A 239 -14.58 -1.87 7.11
C ALA A 239 -13.63 -3.07 7.21
N VAL A 240 -12.46 -2.98 6.58
CA VAL A 240 -11.52 -4.10 6.40
C VAL A 240 -10.10 -3.63 6.68
N MET A 241 -9.32 -4.47 7.37
CA MET A 241 -7.89 -4.25 7.56
C MET A 241 -7.12 -4.50 6.26
N THR A 242 -6.17 -3.65 5.91
CA THR A 242 -5.33 -3.83 4.71
C THR A 242 -3.99 -4.47 5.01
N GLY A 243 -3.49 -5.29 4.11
CA GLY A 243 -2.22 -6.00 4.28
C GLY A 243 -2.21 -6.88 5.52
N SER A 244 -1.06 -7.02 6.15
CA SER A 244 -0.92 -7.67 7.47
C SER A 244 -1.34 -6.76 8.63
N GLY A 245 -1.89 -5.58 8.36
CA GLY A 245 -2.30 -4.58 9.32
C GLY A 245 -1.21 -3.51 9.55
N SER A 246 -1.52 -2.50 10.34
CA SER A 246 -2.73 -2.33 11.16
C SER A 246 -3.76 -1.34 10.60
N ALA A 247 -3.54 -0.75 9.40
CA ALA A 247 -4.52 0.18 8.86
C ALA A 247 -5.82 -0.52 8.45
N VAL A 248 -6.92 0.21 8.62
CA VAL A 248 -8.27 -0.18 8.23
C VAL A 248 -8.79 0.84 7.21
N PHE A 249 -9.46 0.35 6.18
CA PHE A 249 -10.21 1.19 5.26
C PHE A 249 -11.70 0.88 5.35
N GLY A 250 -12.53 1.91 5.19
CA GLY A 250 -13.98 1.76 5.10
C GLY A 250 -14.54 2.48 3.88
N LEU A 251 -15.48 1.85 3.19
CA LEU A 251 -16.15 2.40 2.00
C LEU A 251 -17.39 3.19 2.39
N PHE A 252 -17.59 4.36 1.77
CA PHE A 252 -18.71 5.26 2.04
C PHE A 252 -19.43 5.68 0.78
N ASN A 253 -20.75 5.92 0.91
CA ASN A 253 -21.59 6.42 -0.20
C ASN A 253 -21.48 7.93 -0.42
N SER A 254 -20.93 8.68 0.53
CA SER A 254 -20.78 10.12 0.40
C SER A 254 -19.58 10.67 1.18
N GLU A 255 -18.96 11.70 0.62
CA GLU A 255 -17.84 12.42 1.23
C GLU A 255 -18.22 13.02 2.58
N GLN A 256 -19.45 13.54 2.72
CA GLN A 256 -19.93 14.10 4.00
C GLN A 256 -19.94 13.06 5.12
N GLN A 257 -20.41 11.84 4.86
CA GLN A 257 -20.38 10.75 5.85
C GLN A 257 -18.97 10.31 6.17
N ALA A 258 -18.11 10.21 5.15
CA ALA A 258 -16.70 9.88 5.30
C ALA A 258 -15.97 10.91 6.20
N GLU A 259 -16.19 12.21 5.98
CA GLU A 259 -15.59 13.28 6.80
C GLU A 259 -16.08 13.27 8.26
N ILE A 260 -17.37 13.01 8.49
CA ILE A 260 -17.91 12.84 9.85
C ILE A 260 -17.22 11.65 10.54
N CYS A 261 -17.09 10.53 9.85
CA CYS A 261 -16.42 9.34 10.37
C CYS A 261 -14.94 9.59 10.65
N SER A 262 -14.21 10.17 9.71
CA SER A 262 -12.79 10.50 9.83
C SER A 262 -12.54 11.47 11.00
N THR A 263 -13.40 12.47 11.19
CA THR A 263 -13.33 13.38 12.34
C THR A 263 -13.52 12.65 13.68
N LYS A 264 -14.46 11.69 13.74
CA LYS A 264 -14.64 10.88 14.95
C LYS A 264 -13.45 10.01 15.25
N LEU A 265 -12.83 9.40 14.24
CA LEU A 265 -11.63 8.60 14.39
C LEU A 265 -10.46 9.44 14.92
N ARG A 266 -10.24 10.63 14.35
CA ARG A 266 -9.22 11.60 14.85
C ARG A 266 -9.46 12.01 16.29
N ASN A 267 -10.74 12.26 16.69
CA ASN A 267 -11.10 12.59 18.07
C ASN A 267 -10.87 11.44 19.07
N ASN A 268 -10.81 10.20 18.58
CA ASN A 268 -10.42 9.02 19.36
C ASN A 268 -8.89 8.75 19.34
N GLY A 269 -8.09 9.65 18.75
CA GLY A 269 -6.63 9.56 18.73
C GLY A 269 -6.06 8.77 17.55
N TYR A 270 -6.88 8.32 16.61
CA TYR A 270 -6.40 7.59 15.43
C TYR A 270 -5.96 8.53 14.31
N PHE A 271 -4.92 8.15 13.58
CA PHE A 271 -4.74 8.72 12.23
C PHE A 271 -5.97 8.42 11.41
N SER A 272 -6.48 9.42 10.68
CA SER A 272 -7.56 9.19 9.72
C SER A 272 -7.58 10.24 8.62
N CYS A 273 -7.81 9.79 7.40
CA CYS A 273 -8.02 10.63 6.22
C CYS A 273 -9.17 10.11 5.37
N VAL A 274 -9.79 11.02 4.62
CA VAL A 274 -10.72 10.71 3.54
C VAL A 274 -9.93 10.74 2.24
N CYS A 275 -10.12 9.76 1.38
CA CYS A 275 -9.54 9.69 0.05
C CYS A 275 -10.44 8.88 -0.88
N GLU A 276 -10.07 8.80 -2.15
CA GLU A 276 -10.75 7.96 -3.14
C GLU A 276 -9.83 6.85 -3.63
N THR A 277 -10.41 5.81 -4.19
CA THR A 277 -9.67 4.87 -5.02
C THR A 277 -9.26 5.57 -6.33
N VAL A 278 -8.05 5.30 -6.81
CA VAL A 278 -7.49 5.97 -8.01
C VAL A 278 -6.97 4.95 -9.02
N SER A 279 -6.94 5.32 -10.30
CA SER A 279 -6.47 4.45 -11.39
C SER A 279 -4.95 4.49 -11.59
N GLU A 280 -4.26 5.48 -11.03
CA GLU A 280 -2.83 5.71 -11.27
C GLU A 280 -2.04 5.74 -9.95
N SER A 281 -0.80 5.28 -10.00
CA SER A 281 0.12 5.36 -8.85
C SER A 281 0.81 6.71 -8.75
N PHE A 282 1.04 7.42 -9.86
CA PHE A 282 1.88 8.60 -9.89
C PHE A 282 1.14 9.83 -10.42
N ILE A 283 1.31 10.95 -9.72
CA ILE A 283 0.92 12.29 -10.19
C ILE A 283 2.20 13.10 -10.36
N ILE A 284 2.48 13.53 -11.59
CA ILE A 284 3.66 14.37 -11.88
C ILE A 284 3.37 15.79 -11.37
N LEU A 285 4.24 16.29 -10.50
CA LEU A 285 4.20 17.66 -9.98
C LEU A 285 5.18 18.57 -10.71
N GLU A 286 6.35 18.02 -11.11
CA GLU A 286 7.43 18.74 -11.77
C GLU A 286 8.30 17.75 -12.56
N GLU A 287 8.62 18.07 -13.80
CA GLU A 287 9.48 17.26 -14.68
C GLU A 287 10.99 17.50 -14.48
#